data_3ff201988fdb7a6075c9809be14732d6
#
_entry.id   3ff201988fdb7a6075c9809be14732d6
#
_cell.length_a   1.000
_cell.length_b   1.000
_cell.length_c   1.000
_cell.angle_alpha   90.00
_cell.angle_beta   90.00
_cell.angle_gamma   90.00
#
_symmetry.space_group_name_H-M   'P 1'
#
loop_
_entity.id
_entity.type
_entity.pdbx_description
1 polymer ?
#
loop_
_entity_poly.entity_id
_entity_poly.type
_entity_poly.pdbx_seq_one_letter_code
_entity_poly.pdbx_strand_id
1 'polypeptide(L)'
;MAGTLGLALAGSATIALAVGFAASRASAQTAGTAHHHDAAPSTKAGSHKHSDNEAAADPSRAVDETMSGAMTANPHMRMSPMRVASRADSARAAQLVDQARVALTKYKDVSVAERDGYRMFAPSIKNQPVYHFTNLRLAIRERFKFDPAQPSSLLYKRNPDGSLRLVGAMYTAPKDATPEQLNARVPLGIAQWHLHTNMCVPRLTQTSRWREVSNGRPVFGPASAIATSDACEKVNGKFLPVVFNWMVHANLYEDNVWADHH
;
A
#
# COMPACT_ATOMS: atom_id res chain seq x y z
N MET A 1 28.09 51.40 20.60
CA MET A 1 28.11 50.70 19.29
C MET A 1 27.49 49.30 19.48
N ALA A 2 26.23 49.15 19.15
CA ALA A 2 25.48 47.90 19.30
C ALA A 2 25.27 47.32 17.90
N GLY A 3 25.86 46.16 17.63
CA GLY A 3 25.70 45.42 16.40
C GLY A 3 24.58 44.40 16.52
N THR A 4 23.49 44.61 15.79
CA THR A 4 22.37 43.68 15.68
C THR A 4 22.71 42.59 14.67
N LEU A 5 22.80 41.33 15.15
CA LEU A 5 22.91 40.14 14.31
C LEU A 5 21.51 39.75 13.84
N GLY A 6 21.24 39.92 12.55
CA GLY A 6 20.00 39.45 11.93
C GLY A 6 20.04 37.94 11.68
N LEU A 7 19.11 37.20 12.29
CA LEU A 7 18.91 35.79 12.10
C LEU A 7 17.99 35.58 10.90
N ALA A 8 18.54 35.09 9.79
CA ALA A 8 17.76 34.72 8.61
C ALA A 8 17.09 33.37 8.85
N LEU A 9 15.78 33.39 9.00
CA LEU A 9 14.93 32.19 9.01
C LEU A 9 14.83 31.64 7.57
N ALA A 10 15.53 30.54 7.31
CA ALA A 10 15.34 29.75 6.10
C ALA A 10 13.99 29.03 6.17
N GLY A 11 13.03 29.49 5.40
CA GLY A 11 11.72 28.86 5.26
C GLY A 11 11.83 27.47 4.60
N SER A 12 11.56 26.43 5.35
CA SER A 12 11.42 25.07 4.83
C SER A 12 10.14 24.99 4.03
N ALA A 13 10.26 24.94 2.71
CA ALA A 13 9.15 24.68 1.79
C ALA A 13 8.67 23.23 1.98
N THR A 14 7.51 23.07 2.60
CA THR A 14 6.82 21.80 2.73
C THR A 14 6.27 21.42 1.36
N ILE A 15 6.89 20.47 0.67
CA ILE A 15 6.41 19.93 -0.59
C ILE A 15 5.25 18.98 -0.28
N ALA A 16 4.03 19.46 -0.37
CA ALA A 16 2.83 18.63 -0.38
C ALA A 16 2.70 18.00 -1.78
N LEU A 17 3.10 16.75 -1.92
CA LEU A 17 2.91 15.97 -3.14
C LEU A 17 1.46 15.48 -3.18
N ALA A 18 0.58 16.18 -3.89
CA ALA A 18 -0.79 15.71 -4.15
C ALA A 18 -0.74 14.64 -5.25
N VAL A 19 -0.82 13.38 -4.84
CA VAL A 19 -0.91 12.24 -5.77
C VAL A 19 -2.39 11.96 -6.04
N GLY A 20 -2.86 12.30 -7.25
CA GLY A 20 -4.23 12.05 -7.67
C GLY A 20 -4.40 10.61 -8.20
N PHE A 21 -5.22 9.82 -7.53
CA PHE A 21 -5.68 8.53 -8.04
C PHE A 21 -7.03 8.70 -8.75
N ALA A 22 -7.09 8.37 -10.03
CA ALA A 22 -8.35 8.29 -10.76
C ALA A 22 -8.85 6.83 -10.71
N ALA A 23 -9.97 6.59 -10.05
CA ALA A 23 -10.65 5.31 -10.08
C ALA A 23 -11.56 5.23 -11.32
N SER A 24 -11.27 4.33 -12.25
CA SER A 24 -12.15 4.01 -13.38
C SER A 24 -13.28 3.10 -12.91
N ARG A 25 -14.53 3.54 -13.07
CA ARG A 25 -15.72 2.69 -12.91
C ARG A 25 -15.89 1.86 -14.18
N ALA A 26 -15.83 0.54 -14.05
CA ALA A 26 -16.36 -0.39 -15.04
C ALA A 26 -17.85 -0.59 -14.76
N SER A 27 -18.70 -0.18 -15.71
CA SER A 27 -20.14 -0.46 -15.68
C SER A 27 -20.36 -1.89 -16.15
N ALA A 28 -20.90 -2.75 -15.30
CA ALA A 28 -21.38 -4.07 -15.69
C ALA A 28 -22.80 -3.92 -16.25
N GLN A 29 -22.99 -4.23 -17.51
CA GLN A 29 -24.31 -4.46 -18.11
C GLN A 29 -24.69 -5.93 -17.93
N THR A 30 -25.81 -6.14 -17.28
CA THR A 30 -26.50 -7.44 -17.21
C THR A 30 -27.31 -7.66 -18.48
N ALA A 31 -27.09 -8.78 -19.15
CA ALA A 31 -28.04 -9.36 -20.09
C ALA A 31 -28.21 -10.83 -19.73
N GLY A 32 -29.40 -11.16 -19.27
CA GLY A 32 -29.82 -12.56 -19.04
C GLY A 32 -30.29 -13.21 -20.34
N THR A 33 -30.07 -14.50 -20.42
CA THR A 33 -31.00 -15.43 -21.09
C THR A 33 -30.80 -16.84 -20.57
N ALA A 34 -31.90 -17.43 -20.13
CA ALA A 34 -32.02 -18.81 -19.74
C ALA A 34 -32.15 -19.74 -20.95
N HIS A 35 -31.52 -20.90 -20.88
CA HIS A 35 -32.04 -22.09 -21.59
C HIS A 35 -31.69 -23.36 -20.78
N HIS A 36 -32.77 -24.09 -20.44
CA HIS A 36 -32.80 -25.47 -20.02
C HIS A 36 -32.30 -26.39 -21.14
N HIS A 37 -31.61 -27.49 -20.77
CA HIS A 37 -31.90 -28.85 -21.30
C HIS A 37 -31.26 -29.91 -20.43
N ASP A 38 -32.13 -30.93 -20.15
CA ASP A 38 -31.86 -32.19 -19.46
C ASP A 38 -30.95 -33.15 -20.23
N ALA A 39 -30.29 -34.03 -19.53
CA ALA A 39 -30.28 -35.48 -19.65
C ALA A 39 -28.95 -36.13 -19.26
N ALA A 40 -28.99 -36.99 -18.27
CA ALA A 40 -28.02 -38.07 -18.01
C ALA A 40 -28.48 -39.34 -18.84
N PRO A 41 -27.82 -40.52 -18.76
CA PRO A 41 -26.72 -41.00 -17.92
C PRO A 41 -25.70 -41.95 -18.63
N SER A 42 -24.79 -42.50 -17.84
CA SER A 42 -24.30 -43.92 -17.92
C SER A 42 -22.79 -44.15 -18.07
N THR A 43 -22.25 -44.71 -16.99
CA THR A 43 -21.36 -45.86 -16.78
C THR A 43 -20.00 -45.98 -17.48
N LYS A 44 -18.92 -46.09 -16.75
CA LYS A 44 -18.28 -47.38 -16.35
C LYS A 44 -16.98 -47.14 -15.52
N ALA A 45 -16.78 -48.08 -14.62
CA ALA A 45 -15.68 -48.18 -13.67
C ALA A 45 -14.32 -48.40 -14.35
N GLY A 46 -13.27 -47.83 -13.71
CA GLY A 46 -11.89 -48.15 -13.94
C GLY A 46 -11.11 -47.82 -12.66
N SER A 47 -10.81 -48.89 -11.91
CA SER A 47 -9.99 -48.89 -10.70
C SER A 47 -8.54 -48.58 -11.08
N HIS A 48 -7.97 -47.48 -10.54
CA HIS A 48 -6.53 -47.37 -10.31
C HIS A 48 -6.27 -46.70 -8.96
N LYS A 49 -5.72 -47.53 -8.07
CA LYS A 49 -5.08 -47.08 -6.84
C LYS A 49 -3.84 -46.25 -7.20
N HIS A 50 -3.83 -44.99 -6.88
CA HIS A 50 -2.62 -44.26 -6.58
C HIS A 50 -2.82 -43.53 -5.26
N SER A 51 -1.99 -43.96 -4.31
CA SER A 51 -1.76 -43.23 -3.09
C SER A 51 -0.91 -42.01 -3.44
N ASP A 52 -1.49 -40.85 -3.46
CA ASP A 52 -0.74 -39.63 -3.47
C ASP A 52 -1.34 -38.71 -2.41
N ASN A 53 -0.50 -38.43 -1.45
CA ASN A 53 -0.69 -37.44 -0.41
C ASN A 53 -0.67 -36.05 -1.07
N GLU A 54 -1.73 -35.69 -1.77
CA GLU A 54 -1.96 -34.29 -2.16
C GLU A 54 -2.44 -33.55 -0.92
N ALA A 55 -1.49 -32.87 -0.28
CA ALA A 55 -1.82 -31.79 0.62
C ALA A 55 -2.68 -30.82 -0.18
N ALA A 56 -3.96 -30.72 0.16
CA ALA A 56 -4.89 -29.79 -0.44
C ALA A 56 -4.26 -28.40 -0.45
N ALA A 57 -4.04 -27.85 -1.64
CA ALA A 57 -3.50 -26.51 -1.80
C ALA A 57 -4.44 -25.53 -1.10
N ASP A 58 -3.94 -24.83 -0.11
CA ASP A 58 -4.67 -23.80 0.62
C ASP A 58 -5.10 -22.69 -0.36
N PRO A 59 -6.41 -22.46 -0.55
CA PRO A 59 -6.89 -21.43 -1.49
C PRO A 59 -6.36 -20.03 -1.18
N SER A 60 -6.03 -19.73 0.08
CA SER A 60 -5.45 -18.45 0.48
C SER A 60 -4.06 -18.24 -0.14
N ARG A 61 -3.30 -19.33 -0.34
CA ARG A 61 -1.98 -19.29 -0.93
C ARG A 61 -2.00 -18.95 -2.42
N ALA A 62 -3.00 -19.44 -3.15
CA ALA A 62 -3.19 -19.13 -4.57
C ALA A 62 -3.59 -17.66 -4.78
N VAL A 63 -4.36 -17.06 -3.86
CA VAL A 63 -4.72 -15.65 -3.88
C VAL A 63 -3.50 -14.80 -3.59
N ASP A 64 -2.70 -15.13 -2.58
CA ASP A 64 -1.45 -14.43 -2.24
C ASP A 64 -0.42 -14.46 -3.38
N GLU A 65 -0.25 -15.59 -4.05
CA GLU A 65 0.63 -15.72 -5.21
C GLU A 65 0.14 -14.87 -6.41
N THR A 66 -1.17 -14.79 -6.62
CA THR A 66 -1.74 -13.97 -7.69
C THR A 66 -1.61 -12.48 -7.40
N MET A 67 -1.83 -12.08 -6.15
CA MET A 67 -1.67 -10.68 -5.70
C MET A 67 -0.20 -10.23 -5.75
N SER A 68 0.72 -11.05 -5.25
CA SER A 68 2.17 -10.80 -5.32
C SER A 68 2.67 -10.71 -6.77
N GLY A 69 2.14 -11.54 -7.67
CA GLY A 69 2.46 -11.50 -9.09
C GLY A 69 2.03 -10.21 -9.77
N ALA A 70 0.83 -9.70 -9.47
CA ALA A 70 0.33 -8.44 -9.99
C ALA A 70 1.16 -7.25 -9.52
N MET A 71 1.57 -7.23 -8.25
CA MET A 71 2.40 -6.17 -7.68
C MET A 71 3.83 -6.21 -8.22
N THR A 72 4.41 -7.39 -8.37
CA THR A 72 5.77 -7.57 -8.92
C THR A 72 5.84 -7.15 -10.40
N ALA A 73 4.75 -7.27 -11.16
CA ALA A 73 4.66 -6.82 -12.54
C ALA A 73 4.42 -5.31 -12.68
N ASN A 74 4.11 -4.59 -11.61
CA ASN A 74 3.85 -3.15 -11.64
C ASN A 74 5.18 -2.38 -11.77
N PRO A 75 5.43 -1.64 -12.87
CA PRO A 75 6.68 -0.90 -13.08
C PRO A 75 6.89 0.23 -12.07
N HIS A 76 5.85 0.62 -11.34
CA HIS A 76 5.88 1.66 -10.32
C HIS A 76 6.08 1.12 -8.90
N MET A 77 6.33 -0.19 -8.76
CA MET A 77 6.56 -0.82 -7.47
C MET A 77 7.80 -1.71 -7.50
N ARG A 78 8.58 -1.65 -6.44
CA ARG A 78 9.66 -2.59 -6.15
C ARG A 78 9.36 -3.30 -4.85
N MET A 79 9.27 -4.62 -4.91
CA MET A 79 9.00 -5.46 -3.75
C MET A 79 10.29 -5.91 -3.08
N SER A 80 10.27 -6.10 -1.77
CA SER A 80 11.36 -6.79 -1.06
C SER A 80 11.38 -8.28 -1.44
N PRO A 81 12.53 -8.96 -1.30
CA PRO A 81 12.54 -10.41 -1.44
C PRO A 81 11.66 -11.03 -0.34
N MET A 82 10.97 -12.12 -0.68
CA MET A 82 10.32 -12.97 0.31
C MET A 82 11.32 -14.01 0.85
N ARG A 83 11.09 -14.48 2.08
CA ARG A 83 11.83 -15.57 2.72
C ARG A 83 10.87 -16.65 3.16
N VAL A 84 11.36 -17.88 3.31
CA VAL A 84 10.56 -18.93 3.93
C VAL A 84 10.29 -18.55 5.39
N ALA A 85 9.02 -18.53 5.77
CA ALA A 85 8.61 -18.19 7.12
C ALA A 85 9.08 -19.24 8.12
N SER A 86 9.70 -18.82 9.21
CA SER A 86 10.01 -19.67 10.35
C SER A 86 8.93 -19.52 11.45
N ARG A 87 8.88 -20.48 12.39
CA ARG A 87 8.04 -20.33 13.59
C ARG A 87 8.40 -19.08 14.40
N ALA A 88 9.68 -18.73 14.45
CA ALA A 88 10.14 -17.50 15.12
C ALA A 88 9.63 -16.24 14.42
N ASP A 89 9.59 -16.23 13.07
CA ASP A 89 9.02 -15.12 12.31
C ASP A 89 7.53 -14.95 12.59
N SER A 90 6.78 -16.05 12.59
CA SER A 90 5.34 -16.04 12.90
C SER A 90 5.07 -15.53 14.32
N ALA A 91 5.84 -15.99 15.31
CA ALA A 91 5.70 -15.55 16.69
C ALA A 91 6.03 -14.05 16.84
N ARG A 92 7.10 -13.57 16.18
CA ARG A 92 7.50 -12.17 16.19
C ARG A 92 6.45 -11.29 15.49
N ALA A 93 5.92 -11.72 14.35
CA ALA A 93 4.86 -10.99 13.66
C ALA A 93 3.57 -10.90 14.48
N ALA A 94 3.19 -11.98 15.18
CA ALA A 94 2.06 -11.96 16.10
C ALA A 94 2.26 -10.94 17.24
N GLN A 95 3.43 -10.92 17.86
CA GLN A 95 3.76 -9.94 18.90
C GLN A 95 3.69 -8.49 18.39
N LEU A 96 4.16 -8.22 17.17
CA LEU A 96 4.06 -6.90 16.55
C LEU A 96 2.59 -6.48 16.38
N VAL A 97 1.76 -7.41 15.91
CA VAL A 97 0.31 -7.18 15.72
C VAL A 97 -0.37 -6.90 17.05
N ASP A 98 -0.09 -7.68 18.09
CA ASP A 98 -0.70 -7.48 19.41
C ASP A 98 -0.32 -6.15 20.02
N GLN A 99 0.98 -5.78 19.97
CA GLN A 99 1.46 -4.48 20.45
C GLN A 99 0.78 -3.32 19.70
N ALA A 100 0.69 -3.43 18.36
CA ALA A 100 0.04 -2.43 17.53
C ALA A 100 -1.46 -2.32 17.86
N ARG A 101 -2.19 -3.44 17.94
CA ARG A 101 -3.63 -3.45 18.27
C ARG A 101 -3.93 -2.76 19.59
N VAL A 102 -3.15 -3.07 20.64
CA VAL A 102 -3.31 -2.44 21.97
C VAL A 102 -3.09 -0.93 21.86
N ALA A 103 -1.96 -0.51 21.28
CA ALA A 103 -1.58 0.90 21.23
C ALA A 103 -2.50 1.74 20.34
N LEU A 104 -3.00 1.16 19.25
CA LEU A 104 -3.75 1.90 18.22
C LEU A 104 -5.27 1.87 18.45
N THR A 105 -5.79 1.12 19.42
CA THR A 105 -7.22 1.03 19.72
C THR A 105 -7.85 2.41 19.95
N LYS A 106 -7.14 3.35 20.56
CA LYS A 106 -7.61 4.73 20.79
C LYS A 106 -7.91 5.49 19.49
N TYR A 107 -7.27 5.10 18.39
CA TYR A 107 -7.43 5.74 17.09
C TYR A 107 -8.64 5.22 16.28
N LYS A 108 -9.45 4.32 16.87
CA LYS A 108 -10.79 4.04 16.33
C LYS A 108 -11.65 5.31 16.29
N ASP A 109 -11.37 6.25 17.19
CA ASP A 109 -11.84 7.65 17.08
C ASP A 109 -10.77 8.45 16.28
N VAL A 110 -11.11 8.81 15.05
CA VAL A 110 -10.22 9.56 14.16
C VAL A 110 -9.81 10.91 14.74
N SER A 111 -10.67 11.53 15.58
CA SER A 111 -10.34 12.81 16.22
C SER A 111 -9.18 12.70 17.21
N VAL A 112 -8.99 11.53 17.81
CA VAL A 112 -7.82 11.24 18.66
C VAL A 112 -6.55 11.19 17.79
N ALA A 113 -6.62 10.53 16.63
CA ALA A 113 -5.50 10.50 15.70
C ALA A 113 -5.10 11.91 15.25
N GLU A 114 -6.07 12.75 14.95
CA GLU A 114 -5.82 14.14 14.54
C GLU A 114 -5.22 14.98 15.69
N ARG A 115 -5.71 14.81 16.92
CA ARG A 115 -5.09 15.47 18.10
C ARG A 115 -3.65 15.02 18.32
N ASP A 116 -3.35 13.75 18.08
CA ASP A 116 -2.00 13.17 18.22
C ASP A 116 -1.09 13.51 17.02
N GLY A 117 -1.56 14.32 16.07
CA GLY A 117 -0.74 14.88 14.98
C GLY A 117 -0.76 14.07 13.68
N TYR A 118 -1.63 13.07 13.55
CA TYR A 118 -1.88 12.43 12.28
C TYR A 118 -2.74 13.34 11.39
N ARG A 119 -2.45 13.37 10.10
CA ARG A 119 -3.21 14.16 9.10
C ARG A 119 -3.47 13.31 7.87
N MET A 120 -4.66 13.44 7.31
CA MET A 120 -5.02 12.76 6.07
C MET A 120 -4.02 13.11 4.97
N PHE A 121 -3.41 12.11 4.37
CA PHE A 121 -2.57 12.25 3.21
C PHE A 121 -3.45 12.48 1.97
N ALA A 122 -3.07 13.43 1.12
CA ALA A 122 -3.81 13.79 -0.10
C ALA A 122 -5.33 14.02 0.12
N PRO A 123 -5.74 14.98 0.98
CA PRO A 123 -7.15 15.19 1.35
C PRO A 123 -8.03 15.67 0.19
N SER A 124 -7.43 16.14 -0.91
CA SER A 124 -8.14 16.49 -2.15
C SER A 124 -8.70 15.28 -2.90
N ILE A 125 -8.19 14.07 -2.63
CA ILE A 125 -8.67 12.82 -3.24
C ILE A 125 -9.76 12.24 -2.37
N LYS A 126 -11.02 12.41 -2.80
CA LYS A 126 -12.19 12.09 -1.96
C LYS A 126 -12.50 10.59 -1.85
N ASN A 127 -12.19 9.79 -2.86
CA ASN A 127 -12.56 8.37 -2.92
C ASN A 127 -11.32 7.48 -2.94
N GLN A 128 -10.56 7.51 -1.86
CA GLN A 128 -9.42 6.61 -1.67
C GLN A 128 -9.93 5.24 -1.19
N PRO A 129 -9.43 4.12 -1.73
CA PRO A 129 -9.76 2.77 -1.21
C PRO A 129 -9.36 2.64 0.26
N VAL A 130 -8.21 3.20 0.64
CA VAL A 130 -7.70 3.31 2.01
C VAL A 130 -7.17 4.73 2.21
N TYR A 131 -7.62 5.39 3.28
CA TYR A 131 -7.17 6.71 3.68
C TYR A 131 -5.97 6.58 4.62
N HIS A 132 -4.86 7.17 4.24
CA HIS A 132 -3.66 7.24 5.08
C HIS A 132 -3.68 8.51 5.92
N PHE A 133 -3.63 8.36 7.23
CA PHE A 133 -3.43 9.47 8.15
C PHE A 133 -1.99 9.43 8.65
N THR A 134 -1.15 10.32 8.16
CA THR A 134 0.30 10.31 8.38
C THR A 134 0.73 11.30 9.45
N ASN A 135 1.59 10.85 10.35
CA ASN A 135 2.29 11.69 11.32
C ASN A 135 3.75 11.87 10.87
N LEU A 136 4.09 13.06 10.37
CA LEU A 136 5.43 13.34 9.84
C LEU A 136 6.56 13.20 10.88
N ARG A 137 6.28 13.53 12.15
CA ARG A 137 7.28 13.36 13.22
C ARG A 137 7.61 11.88 13.45
N LEU A 138 6.59 11.03 13.47
CA LEU A 138 6.76 9.60 13.60
C LEU A 138 7.40 9.01 12.35
N ALA A 139 7.04 9.45 11.15
CA ALA A 139 7.68 9.03 9.90
C ALA A 139 9.19 9.35 9.87
N ILE A 140 9.61 10.50 10.41
CA ILE A 140 11.02 10.83 10.55
C ILE A 140 11.69 9.92 11.60
N ARG A 141 11.05 9.72 12.76
CA ARG A 141 11.56 8.88 13.84
C ARG A 141 11.72 7.42 13.40
N GLU A 142 10.74 6.91 12.66
CA GLU A 142 10.70 5.52 12.19
C GLU A 142 11.88 5.17 11.27
N ARG A 143 12.51 6.15 10.64
CA ARG A 143 13.76 5.94 9.89
C ARG A 143 14.88 5.37 10.76
N PHE A 144 14.90 5.74 12.04
CA PHE A 144 15.95 5.38 13.00
C PHE A 144 15.52 4.30 14.00
N LYS A 145 14.24 4.30 14.38
CA LYS A 145 13.71 3.39 15.39
C LYS A 145 12.34 2.89 14.97
N PHE A 146 12.23 1.60 14.74
CA PHE A 146 10.96 0.92 14.53
C PHE A 146 10.24 0.74 15.87
N ASP A 147 8.93 1.05 15.90
CA ASP A 147 8.06 0.91 17.06
C ASP A 147 6.65 0.57 16.58
N PRO A 148 6.15 -0.66 16.77
CA PRO A 148 4.83 -1.06 16.30
C PRO A 148 3.68 -0.27 16.96
N ALA A 149 3.93 0.33 18.14
CA ALA A 149 2.96 1.19 18.82
C ALA A 149 2.88 2.62 18.25
N GLN A 150 3.81 3.02 17.39
CA GLN A 150 3.93 4.38 16.86
C GLN A 150 4.18 4.38 15.34
N PRO A 151 3.24 3.87 14.53
CA PRO A 151 3.39 3.80 13.07
C PRO A 151 3.46 5.20 12.45
N SER A 152 4.12 5.30 11.30
CA SER A 152 4.14 6.53 10.50
C SER A 152 2.76 6.92 9.99
N SER A 153 1.90 5.94 9.71
CA SER A 153 0.52 6.22 9.26
C SER A 153 -0.48 5.24 9.85
N LEU A 154 -1.69 5.75 10.07
CA LEU A 154 -2.89 4.98 10.38
C LEU A 154 -3.70 4.80 9.10
N LEU A 155 -4.31 3.63 8.93
CA LEU A 155 -5.08 3.26 7.76
C LEU A 155 -6.57 3.24 8.11
N TYR A 156 -7.36 3.97 7.33
CA TYR A 156 -8.81 4.04 7.52
C TYR A 156 -9.54 3.68 6.23
N LYS A 157 -10.69 3.02 6.37
CA LYS A 157 -11.67 2.86 5.29
C LYS A 157 -12.93 3.67 5.60
N ARG A 158 -13.59 4.13 4.56
CA ARG A 158 -14.87 4.85 4.70
C ARG A 158 -16.02 3.86 4.80
N ASN A 159 -16.85 4.05 5.81
CA ASN A 159 -18.10 3.32 5.96
C ASN A 159 -19.18 3.89 5.03
N PRO A 160 -20.29 3.16 4.79
CA PRO A 160 -21.42 3.65 3.99
C PRO A 160 -22.03 4.95 4.50
N ASP A 161 -22.01 5.19 5.81
CA ASP A 161 -22.49 6.41 6.46
C ASP A 161 -21.51 7.60 6.33
N GLY A 162 -20.37 7.39 5.68
CA GLY A 162 -19.31 8.40 5.48
C GLY A 162 -18.30 8.49 6.62
N SER A 163 -18.53 7.84 7.76
CA SER A 163 -17.57 7.77 8.86
C SER A 163 -16.31 6.99 8.45
N LEU A 164 -15.23 7.18 9.21
CA LEU A 164 -13.96 6.47 9.00
C LEU A 164 -13.79 5.40 10.09
N ARG A 165 -13.52 4.17 9.68
CA ARG A 165 -13.11 3.10 10.60
C ARG A 165 -11.63 2.78 10.44
N LEU A 166 -10.92 2.65 11.55
CA LEU A 166 -9.54 2.20 11.56
C LEU A 166 -9.47 0.76 11.09
N VAL A 167 -8.62 0.49 10.09
CA VAL A 167 -8.37 -0.87 9.57
C VAL A 167 -6.97 -1.35 9.85
N GLY A 168 -5.99 -0.44 10.06
CA GLY A 168 -4.63 -0.85 10.30
C GLY A 168 -3.65 0.29 10.43
N ALA A 169 -2.39 -0.03 10.14
CA ALA A 169 -1.27 0.88 10.17
C ALA A 169 -0.32 0.62 8.99
N MET A 170 0.43 1.63 8.60
CA MET A 170 1.55 1.52 7.67
C MET A 170 2.83 1.89 8.43
N TYR A 171 3.83 1.03 8.26
CA TYR A 171 5.18 1.25 8.77
C TYR A 171 6.13 1.56 7.63
N THR A 172 7.18 2.33 7.93
CA THR A 172 8.19 2.69 6.92
C THR A 172 9.59 2.26 7.34
N ALA A 173 10.48 2.16 6.34
CA ALA A 173 11.91 1.99 6.54
C ALA A 173 12.67 2.86 5.54
N PRO A 174 13.93 3.26 5.81
CA PRO A 174 14.71 4.04 4.87
C PRO A 174 14.70 3.45 3.47
N LYS A 175 14.69 4.30 2.43
CA LYS A 175 14.66 3.87 1.02
C LYS A 175 15.83 2.97 0.61
N ASP A 176 16.94 3.09 1.32
CA ASP A 176 18.20 2.35 1.18
C ASP A 176 18.34 1.20 2.19
N ALA A 177 17.26 0.89 2.92
CA ALA A 177 17.29 -0.24 3.87
C ALA A 177 17.55 -1.56 3.16
N THR A 178 18.44 -2.36 3.75
CA THR A 178 18.76 -3.71 3.26
C THR A 178 17.63 -4.69 3.62
N PRO A 179 17.55 -5.86 2.95
CA PRO A 179 16.59 -6.90 3.31
C PRO A 179 16.70 -7.32 4.79
N GLU A 180 17.89 -7.33 5.37
CA GLU A 180 18.11 -7.64 6.79
C GLU A 180 17.50 -6.57 7.70
N GLN A 181 17.65 -5.31 7.33
CA GLN A 181 17.06 -4.19 8.07
C GLN A 181 15.53 -4.16 7.97
N LEU A 182 14.97 -4.51 6.81
CA LEU A 182 13.53 -4.70 6.63
C LEU A 182 13.04 -5.88 7.48
N ASN A 183 13.72 -7.04 7.39
CA ASN A 183 13.41 -8.23 8.16
C ASN A 183 13.50 -8.01 9.68
N ALA A 184 14.40 -7.15 10.14
CA ALA A 184 14.52 -6.80 11.57
C ALA A 184 13.29 -6.01 12.08
N ARG A 185 12.59 -5.28 11.21
CA ARG A 185 11.36 -4.56 11.54
C ARG A 185 10.14 -5.47 11.49
N VAL A 186 9.84 -6.00 10.30
CA VAL A 186 8.77 -6.97 10.07
C VAL A 186 9.34 -8.14 9.29
N PRO A 187 9.12 -9.41 9.72
CA PRO A 187 9.72 -10.58 9.09
C PRO A 187 9.35 -10.70 7.60
N LEU A 188 10.36 -10.83 6.75
CA LEU A 188 10.18 -11.01 5.31
C LEU A 188 9.58 -12.38 4.92
N GLY A 189 9.49 -13.31 5.84
CA GLY A 189 8.73 -14.55 5.67
C GLY A 189 7.23 -14.39 5.92
N ILE A 190 6.79 -13.23 6.44
CA ILE A 190 5.40 -12.98 6.82
C ILE A 190 4.80 -11.86 5.98
N ALA A 191 5.55 -10.78 5.73
CA ALA A 191 5.08 -9.62 4.99
C ALA A 191 6.11 -9.13 3.99
N GLN A 192 5.64 -8.65 2.87
CA GLN A 192 6.47 -8.07 1.82
C GLN A 192 6.44 -6.55 1.93
N TRP A 193 7.64 -5.94 1.97
CA TRP A 193 7.78 -4.50 1.88
C TRP A 193 7.75 -4.07 0.41
N HIS A 194 7.15 -2.93 0.14
CA HIS A 194 7.15 -2.32 -1.18
C HIS A 194 7.71 -0.90 -1.17
N LEU A 195 8.18 -0.47 -2.30
CA LEU A 195 8.74 0.86 -2.55
C LEU A 195 8.18 1.40 -3.86
N HIS A 196 7.61 2.60 -3.84
CA HIS A 196 7.15 3.25 -5.06
C HIS A 196 8.33 3.79 -5.87
N THR A 197 8.40 3.40 -7.14
CA THR A 197 9.50 3.71 -8.05
C THR A 197 8.99 4.21 -9.40
N ASN A 198 9.90 4.76 -10.20
CA ASN A 198 9.68 5.06 -11.63
C ASN A 198 8.45 5.92 -11.92
N MET A 199 8.12 6.85 -11.06
CA MET A 199 6.91 7.65 -11.19
C MET A 199 7.14 8.91 -12.00
N CYS A 200 6.32 9.12 -13.03
CA CYS A 200 6.23 10.40 -13.74
C CYS A 200 5.16 11.26 -13.09
N VAL A 201 5.52 12.51 -12.72
CA VAL A 201 4.62 13.46 -12.07
C VAL A 201 4.62 14.79 -12.83
N PRO A 202 3.54 15.59 -12.78
CA PRO A 202 3.55 16.94 -13.32
C PRO A 202 4.60 17.79 -12.63
N ARG A 203 5.11 18.82 -13.30
CA ARG A 203 5.94 19.84 -12.64
C ARG A 203 5.10 20.58 -11.59
N LEU A 204 5.74 21.00 -10.50
CA LEU A 204 5.08 21.60 -9.32
C LEU A 204 4.11 22.75 -9.64
N THR A 205 4.40 23.52 -10.68
CA THR A 205 3.56 24.64 -11.13
C THR A 205 2.39 24.21 -12.03
N GLN A 206 2.28 22.93 -12.38
CA GLN A 206 1.33 22.41 -13.36
C GLN A 206 0.40 21.35 -12.72
N THR A 207 -0.15 21.64 -11.55
CA THR A 207 -0.94 20.69 -10.77
C THR A 207 -2.25 20.25 -11.45
N SER A 208 -2.81 21.05 -12.38
CA SER A 208 -3.96 20.68 -13.18
C SER A 208 -3.71 19.45 -14.05
N ARG A 209 -2.46 19.21 -14.43
CA ARG A 209 -2.04 18.10 -15.29
C ARG A 209 -2.18 16.71 -14.64
N TRP A 210 -2.39 16.63 -13.34
CA TRP A 210 -2.73 15.36 -12.67
C TRP A 210 -3.98 14.69 -13.24
N ARG A 211 -4.84 15.44 -13.94
CA ARG A 211 -6.07 14.93 -14.58
C ARG A 211 -5.86 14.53 -16.03
N GLU A 212 -4.68 14.69 -16.59
CA GLU A 212 -4.39 14.32 -17.98
C GLU A 212 -4.51 12.80 -18.16
N VAL A 213 -5.24 12.42 -19.21
CA VAL A 213 -5.46 11.04 -19.62
C VAL A 213 -5.02 10.87 -21.06
N SER A 214 -4.32 9.79 -21.35
CA SER A 214 -3.93 9.38 -22.70
C SER A 214 -4.25 7.89 -22.87
N ASN A 215 -4.93 7.55 -23.96
CA ASN A 215 -5.37 6.17 -24.25
C ASN A 215 -6.12 5.51 -23.07
N GLY A 216 -7.00 6.29 -22.39
CA GLY A 216 -7.80 5.80 -21.26
C GLY A 216 -7.03 5.62 -19.94
N ARG A 217 -5.75 5.97 -19.86
CA ARG A 217 -4.93 5.87 -18.66
C ARG A 217 -4.40 7.23 -18.22
N PRO A 218 -4.20 7.46 -16.93
CA PRO A 218 -3.52 8.66 -16.44
C PRO A 218 -2.13 8.81 -17.07
N VAL A 219 -1.78 10.03 -17.48
CA VAL A 219 -0.43 10.34 -17.98
C VAL A 219 0.57 10.37 -16.81
N PHE A 220 0.12 10.79 -15.62
CA PHE A 220 0.95 10.96 -14.43
C PHE A 220 0.48 10.09 -13.27
N GLY A 221 1.41 9.73 -12.39
CA GLY A 221 1.12 9.01 -11.16
C GLY A 221 1.24 7.49 -11.27
N PRO A 222 0.84 6.76 -10.22
CA PRO A 222 1.09 5.32 -10.10
C PRO A 222 0.29 4.43 -11.06
N ALA A 223 -0.79 4.95 -11.65
CA ALA A 223 -1.57 4.24 -12.67
C ALA A 223 -1.15 4.61 -14.11
N SER A 224 -0.10 5.43 -14.26
CA SER A 224 0.47 5.80 -15.56
C SER A 224 1.15 4.60 -16.22
N ALA A 225 1.18 4.58 -17.55
CA ALA A 225 2.04 3.67 -18.30
C ALA A 225 3.49 4.18 -18.44
N ILE A 226 3.76 5.42 -17.99
CA ILE A 226 5.07 6.08 -18.14
C ILE A 226 5.97 5.73 -16.95
N ALA A 227 6.88 4.80 -17.16
CA ALA A 227 7.78 4.27 -16.13
C ALA A 227 9.27 4.51 -16.41
N THR A 228 9.61 5.36 -17.39
CA THR A 228 11.01 5.71 -17.71
C THR A 228 11.21 7.21 -17.74
N SER A 229 12.45 7.65 -17.51
CA SER A 229 12.82 9.07 -17.54
C SER A 229 12.52 9.70 -18.90
N ASP A 230 12.91 9.04 -19.98
CA ASP A 230 12.76 9.55 -21.35
C ASP A 230 11.31 9.69 -21.76
N ALA A 231 10.46 8.71 -21.39
CA ALA A 231 9.02 8.78 -21.64
C ALA A 231 8.35 9.90 -20.82
N CYS A 232 8.83 10.13 -19.59
CA CYS A 232 8.35 11.22 -18.73
C CYS A 232 8.75 12.61 -19.26
N GLU A 233 9.96 12.72 -19.81
CA GLU A 233 10.44 13.96 -20.43
C GLU A 233 9.62 14.33 -21.67
N LYS A 234 9.27 13.35 -22.52
CA LYS A 234 8.44 13.55 -23.72
C LYS A 234 7.08 14.18 -23.41
N VAL A 235 6.54 13.93 -22.22
CA VAL A 235 5.30 14.56 -21.75
C VAL A 235 5.56 15.78 -20.87
N ASN A 236 6.79 16.30 -20.85
CA ASN A 236 7.20 17.44 -20.01
C ASN A 236 6.87 17.21 -18.52
N GLY A 237 7.03 16.00 -18.04
CA GLY A 237 6.87 15.60 -16.64
C GLY A 237 8.17 15.73 -15.86
N LYS A 238 8.10 15.39 -14.56
CA LYS A 238 9.26 15.19 -13.69
C LYS A 238 9.32 13.71 -13.31
N PHE A 239 10.41 13.05 -13.70
CA PHE A 239 10.62 11.65 -13.33
C PHE A 239 11.17 11.53 -11.90
N LEU A 240 10.59 10.62 -11.13
CA LEU A 240 10.99 10.29 -9.77
C LEU A 240 11.36 8.81 -9.73
N PRO A 241 12.66 8.47 -9.67
CA PRO A 241 13.10 7.07 -9.62
C PRO A 241 12.67 6.35 -8.34
N VAL A 242 12.54 7.10 -7.23
CA VAL A 242 12.00 6.63 -5.95
C VAL A 242 11.16 7.76 -5.36
N VAL A 243 9.94 7.46 -4.92
CA VAL A 243 8.99 8.48 -4.45
C VAL A 243 8.97 8.60 -2.94
N PHE A 244 8.96 7.46 -2.24
CA PHE A 244 8.84 7.39 -0.77
C PHE A 244 9.91 6.46 -0.19
N ASN A 245 9.77 6.15 1.08
CA ASN A 245 10.52 5.11 1.78
C ASN A 245 9.91 3.73 1.51
N TRP A 246 10.59 2.65 1.92
CA TRP A 246 9.97 1.33 2.02
C TRP A 246 8.75 1.40 2.92
N MET A 247 7.69 0.70 2.52
CA MET A 247 6.42 0.63 3.23
C MET A 247 5.96 -0.81 3.40
N VAL A 248 5.28 -1.08 4.51
CA VAL A 248 4.56 -2.32 4.77
C VAL A 248 3.24 -1.98 5.46
N HIS A 249 2.16 -2.59 5.02
CA HIS A 249 0.84 -2.42 5.61
C HIS A 249 0.54 -3.57 6.57
N ALA A 250 -0.09 -3.24 7.69
CA ALA A 250 -0.64 -4.19 8.65
C ALA A 250 -2.13 -3.89 8.84
N ASN A 251 -3.00 -4.73 8.29
CA ASN A 251 -4.46 -4.62 8.37
C ASN A 251 -4.95 -5.18 9.71
N LEU A 252 -4.61 -4.50 10.79
CA LEU A 252 -4.72 -4.96 12.18
C LEU A 252 -6.13 -5.38 12.59
N TYR A 253 -7.16 -4.86 11.94
CA TYR A 253 -8.57 -5.07 12.26
C TYR A 253 -9.34 -5.73 11.10
N GLU A 254 -8.63 -6.41 10.21
CA GLU A 254 -9.17 -7.21 9.10
C GLU A 254 -8.59 -8.64 9.19
N ASP A 255 -9.19 -9.59 8.46
CA ASP A 255 -8.88 -11.02 8.58
C ASP A 255 -7.46 -11.37 8.13
N ASN A 256 -6.97 -10.74 7.07
CA ASN A 256 -5.60 -10.92 6.59
C ASN A 256 -4.74 -9.71 6.96
N VAL A 257 -3.98 -9.84 8.05
CA VAL A 257 -3.21 -8.74 8.63
C VAL A 257 -2.12 -8.22 7.69
N TRP A 258 -1.44 -9.10 6.97
CA TRP A 258 -0.26 -8.77 6.18
C TRP A 258 -0.50 -8.77 4.66
N ALA A 259 -1.77 -8.85 4.23
CA ALA A 259 -2.11 -8.69 2.83
C ALA A 259 -2.02 -7.22 2.39
N ASP A 260 -1.35 -6.98 1.30
CA ASP A 260 -1.32 -5.67 0.65
C ASP A 260 -2.58 -5.48 -0.21
N HIS A 261 -3.27 -4.37 -0.04
CA HIS A 261 -4.50 -4.01 -0.76
C HIS A 261 -4.23 -2.84 -1.72
N HIS A 262 -3.37 -3.06 -2.71
CA HIS A 262 -3.11 -2.08 -3.77
C HIS A 262 -3.82 -2.41 -5.07
#